data_ce796034d5bb0f0db451ad630138f831
#
_entry.id   ce796034d5bb0f0db451ad630138f831
#
_cell.length_a   1.000
_cell.length_b   1.000
_cell.length_c   1.000
_cell.angle_alpha   90.00
_cell.angle_beta   90.00
_cell.angle_gamma   90.00
#
_symmetry.space_group_name_H-M   'P 1'
#
loop_
_entity.id
_entity.type
_entity.pdbx_description
1 polymer ?
#
loop_
_entity_poly.entity_id
_entity_poly.type
_entity_poly.pdbx_seq_one_letter_code
_entity_poly.pdbx_strand_id
1 'polypeptide(L)'
;MTASFFPRALLLLIVGSLIACSTPRKGDIPMADKVPPLPTGMVPDTAPLPPPIARPGSRWVPVRWAELPGLAEDDVHQALQAWQHSCTAPPAALARLCPDIRRLGLANTAQIWHWLQTHMQPYRVEDHSGNSNGMLTAYYEPFFNAQRQPDPVFRYPLYAAPVGVEGFGKRKPWLSRQQIE
;
A
#
# COMPACT_ATOMS: atom_id res chain seq x y z
N MET A 1 -38.54 44.82 -40.93
CA MET A 1 -38.97 44.22 -39.65
C MET A 1 -38.68 42.72 -39.75
N THR A 2 -37.50 42.29 -39.32
CA THR A 2 -37.09 40.89 -39.26
C THR A 2 -36.69 40.55 -37.85
N ALA A 3 -37.53 39.79 -37.16
CA ALA A 3 -37.33 39.34 -35.80
C ALA A 3 -36.29 38.20 -35.78
N SER A 4 -35.22 38.40 -35.03
CA SER A 4 -34.18 37.43 -34.78
C SER A 4 -34.65 36.47 -33.69
N PHE A 5 -34.92 35.21 -34.07
CA PHE A 5 -35.13 34.11 -33.12
C PHE A 5 -33.76 33.50 -32.73
N PHE A 6 -33.22 33.87 -31.57
CA PHE A 6 -32.14 33.15 -30.96
C PHE A 6 -32.69 31.93 -30.17
N PRO A 7 -32.24 30.72 -30.45
CA PRO A 7 -32.76 29.55 -29.77
C PRO A 7 -32.21 29.47 -28.35
N ARG A 8 -33.08 29.60 -27.35
CA ARG A 8 -32.84 29.36 -25.93
C ARG A 8 -32.37 27.90 -25.58
N ALA A 9 -32.27 27.05 -26.60
CA ALA A 9 -31.87 25.65 -26.45
C ALA A 9 -30.34 25.45 -26.22
N LEU A 10 -29.50 26.45 -26.54
CA LEU A 10 -28.04 26.29 -26.43
C LEU A 10 -27.52 26.57 -25.00
N LEU A 11 -28.30 27.25 -24.17
CA LEU A 11 -27.89 27.59 -22.80
C LEU A 11 -28.06 26.42 -21.80
N LEU A 12 -28.90 25.45 -22.11
CA LEU A 12 -29.15 24.29 -21.24
C LEU A 12 -28.13 23.17 -21.39
N LEU A 13 -27.36 23.14 -22.48
CA LEU A 13 -26.32 22.12 -22.71
C LEU A 13 -24.98 22.44 -22.04
N ILE A 14 -24.73 23.68 -21.63
CA ILE A 14 -23.47 24.11 -20.99
C ILE A 14 -23.51 23.89 -19.48
N VAL A 15 -24.68 23.82 -18.84
CA VAL A 15 -24.80 23.64 -17.39
C VAL A 15 -24.64 22.17 -16.97
N GLY A 16 -24.81 21.23 -17.91
CA GLY A 16 -24.69 19.78 -17.63
C GLY A 16 -23.27 19.23 -17.50
N SER A 17 -22.23 19.99 -17.89
CA SER A 17 -20.86 19.47 -18.02
C SER A 17 -19.96 19.79 -16.79
N LEU A 18 -20.47 20.43 -15.75
CA LEU A 18 -19.67 20.81 -14.57
C LEU A 18 -19.85 19.90 -13.34
N ILE A 19 -20.53 18.76 -13.48
CA ILE A 19 -20.78 17.85 -12.33
C ILE A 19 -19.79 16.65 -12.29
N ALA A 20 -18.76 16.65 -13.11
CA ALA A 20 -17.86 15.49 -13.25
C ALA A 20 -16.54 15.55 -12.49
N CYS A 21 -16.41 16.42 -11.47
CA CYS A 21 -15.27 16.39 -10.54
C CYS A 21 -15.73 16.56 -9.10
N SER A 22 -16.61 15.70 -8.62
CA SER A 22 -16.74 15.50 -7.19
C SER A 22 -15.58 14.63 -6.73
N THR A 23 -14.53 15.27 -6.20
CA THR A 23 -13.60 14.57 -5.31
C THR A 23 -14.41 13.85 -4.25
N PRO A 24 -14.17 12.55 -4.01
CA PRO A 24 -14.83 11.86 -2.92
C PRO A 24 -14.54 12.66 -1.65
N ARG A 25 -15.59 13.18 -1.02
CA ARG A 25 -15.52 13.70 0.33
C ARG A 25 -14.84 12.63 1.17
N LYS A 26 -13.93 13.06 2.03
CA LYS A 26 -13.37 12.28 3.13
C LYS A 26 -14.54 11.54 3.79
N GLY A 27 -14.87 10.37 3.24
CA GLY A 27 -15.92 9.52 3.76
C GLY A 27 -15.42 9.01 5.08
N ASP A 28 -16.18 9.24 6.14
CA ASP A 28 -16.05 8.45 7.34
C ASP A 28 -16.10 7.00 6.88
N ILE A 29 -15.01 6.27 7.09
CA ILE A 29 -15.01 4.82 6.91
C ILE A 29 -16.09 4.35 7.90
N PRO A 30 -17.19 3.73 7.46
CA PRO A 30 -18.16 3.23 8.39
C PRO A 30 -17.44 2.29 9.34
N MET A 31 -17.33 2.66 10.60
CA MET A 31 -16.93 1.69 11.62
C MET A 31 -18.05 0.63 11.57
N ALA A 32 -17.70 -0.50 11.00
CA ALA A 32 -18.65 -1.60 10.92
C ALA A 32 -19.00 -2.01 12.35
N ASP A 33 -20.24 -1.78 12.76
CA ASP A 33 -20.79 -2.26 14.04
C ASP A 33 -20.82 -3.79 14.14
N LYS A 34 -20.37 -4.48 13.10
CA LYS A 34 -20.25 -5.95 13.04
C LYS A 34 -18.79 -6.32 12.83
N VAL A 35 -18.25 -7.06 13.79
CA VAL A 35 -16.95 -7.72 13.62
C VAL A 35 -17.01 -8.55 12.34
N PRO A 36 -16.12 -8.31 11.36
CA PRO A 36 -16.10 -9.09 10.13
C PRO A 36 -15.92 -10.58 10.44
N PRO A 37 -16.46 -11.49 9.63
CA PRO A 37 -16.20 -12.91 9.80
C PRO A 37 -14.69 -13.17 9.67
N LEU A 38 -14.17 -14.05 10.52
CA LEU A 38 -12.79 -14.51 10.40
C LEU A 38 -12.61 -15.34 9.14
N PRO A 39 -11.42 -15.28 8.50
CA PRO A 39 -11.06 -16.17 7.42
C PRO A 39 -11.25 -17.65 7.78
N THR A 40 -11.61 -18.46 6.79
CA THR A 40 -11.75 -19.91 7.00
C THR A 40 -10.44 -20.51 7.51
N GLY A 41 -10.52 -21.22 8.63
CA GLY A 41 -9.36 -21.86 9.28
C GLY A 41 -8.71 -21.03 10.39
N MET A 42 -9.14 -19.79 10.62
CA MET A 42 -8.77 -19.06 11.83
C MET A 42 -9.67 -19.45 13.02
N VAL A 43 -9.07 -19.52 14.19
CA VAL A 43 -9.80 -19.68 15.45
C VAL A 43 -9.98 -18.32 16.13
N PRO A 44 -11.09 -18.11 16.86
CA PRO A 44 -11.28 -16.90 17.63
C PRO A 44 -10.15 -16.74 18.67
N ASP A 45 -9.47 -15.59 18.65
CA ASP A 45 -8.45 -15.27 19.64
C ASP A 45 -9.12 -14.65 20.86
N THR A 46 -9.15 -15.40 21.97
CA THR A 46 -9.72 -14.96 23.25
C THR A 46 -8.64 -14.70 24.31
N ALA A 47 -7.38 -14.91 23.98
CA ALA A 47 -6.27 -14.68 24.91
C ALA A 47 -6.17 -13.19 25.31
N PRO A 48 -5.68 -12.87 26.51
CA PRO A 48 -5.38 -11.49 26.89
C PRO A 48 -4.38 -10.86 25.91
N LEU A 49 -4.71 -9.66 25.43
CA LEU A 49 -3.80 -8.91 24.56
C LEU A 49 -2.60 -8.39 25.38
N PRO A 50 -1.40 -8.35 24.79
CA PRO A 50 -0.24 -7.75 25.45
C PRO A 50 -0.42 -6.23 25.63
N PRO A 51 0.36 -5.58 26.50
CA PRO A 51 0.29 -4.13 26.66
C PRO A 51 0.75 -3.41 25.36
N PRO A 52 0.24 -2.19 25.12
CA PRO A 52 0.69 -1.37 24.00
C PRO A 52 2.19 -1.06 24.08
N ILE A 53 2.83 -0.95 22.91
CA ILE A 53 4.24 -0.62 22.78
C ILE A 53 4.38 0.86 22.44
N ALA A 54 5.04 1.64 23.30
CA ALA A 54 5.39 3.02 23.01
C ALA A 54 6.62 3.09 22.09
N ARG A 55 6.58 3.96 21.09
CA ARG A 55 7.68 4.26 20.16
C ARG A 55 7.84 5.77 20.01
N PRO A 56 9.02 6.27 19.64
CA PRO A 56 9.15 7.67 19.25
C PRO A 56 8.18 7.99 18.09
N GLY A 57 7.25 8.92 18.32
CA GLY A 57 6.28 9.34 17.31
C GLY A 57 5.07 8.42 17.09
N SER A 58 4.96 7.28 17.78
CA SER A 58 3.81 6.36 17.62
C SER A 58 3.56 5.50 18.85
N ARG A 59 2.34 4.97 18.93
CA ARG A 59 1.92 3.94 19.88
C ARG A 59 1.38 2.75 19.12
N TRP A 60 1.84 1.56 19.42
CA TRP A 60 1.40 0.32 18.81
C TRP A 60 0.43 -0.37 19.76
N VAL A 61 -0.83 -0.33 19.42
CA VAL A 61 -1.92 -0.91 20.22
C VAL A 61 -2.21 -2.31 19.70
N PRO A 62 -2.05 -3.37 20.51
CA PRO A 62 -2.37 -4.71 20.07
C PRO A 62 -3.86 -4.82 19.79
N VAL A 63 -4.20 -5.50 18.72
CA VAL A 63 -5.57 -5.76 18.30
C VAL A 63 -5.78 -7.25 18.07
N ARG A 64 -7.02 -7.69 18.05
CA ARG A 64 -7.37 -9.06 17.69
C ARG A 64 -7.32 -9.22 16.16
N TRP A 65 -7.07 -10.42 15.72
CA TRP A 65 -7.12 -10.74 14.29
C TRP A 65 -8.45 -10.37 13.65
N ALA A 66 -9.57 -10.58 14.35
CA ALA A 66 -10.89 -10.21 13.88
C ALA A 66 -11.13 -8.71 13.72
N GLU A 67 -10.28 -7.86 14.29
CA GLU A 67 -10.36 -6.40 14.17
C GLU A 67 -9.63 -5.86 12.94
N LEU A 68 -8.92 -6.72 12.20
CA LEU A 68 -8.22 -6.30 10.98
C LEU A 68 -9.22 -6.12 9.83
N PRO A 69 -9.36 -4.91 9.28
CA PRO A 69 -10.27 -4.66 8.18
C PRO A 69 -9.83 -5.42 6.92
N GLY A 70 -10.77 -6.06 6.23
CA GLY A 70 -10.50 -6.79 4.98
C GLY A 70 -9.79 -8.14 5.14
N LEU A 71 -9.49 -8.59 6.35
CA LEU A 71 -8.74 -9.83 6.57
C LEU A 71 -9.43 -11.07 5.99
N ALA A 72 -10.77 -11.11 6.02
CA ALA A 72 -11.55 -12.24 5.50
C ALA A 72 -11.44 -12.39 3.98
N GLU A 73 -11.11 -11.32 3.29
CA GLU A 73 -11.00 -11.23 1.82
C GLU A 73 -9.55 -11.36 1.35
N ASP A 74 -8.59 -11.44 2.28
CA ASP A 74 -7.17 -11.47 1.96
C ASP A 74 -6.70 -12.87 1.58
N ASP A 75 -5.81 -12.95 0.60
CA ASP A 75 -5.17 -14.19 0.16
C ASP A 75 -3.87 -14.42 0.94
N VAL A 76 -3.96 -15.21 2.00
CA VAL A 76 -2.82 -15.55 2.86
C VAL A 76 -1.69 -16.28 2.12
N HIS A 77 -1.97 -16.96 1.00
CA HIS A 77 -0.93 -17.61 0.21
C HIS A 77 -0.02 -16.58 -0.49
N GLN A 78 -0.55 -15.45 -0.93
CA GLN A 78 0.26 -14.36 -1.47
C GLN A 78 1.18 -13.76 -0.38
N ALA A 79 0.66 -13.57 0.83
CA ALA A 79 1.47 -13.13 1.96
C ALA A 79 2.59 -14.14 2.27
N LEU A 80 2.28 -15.44 2.28
CA LEU A 80 3.27 -16.50 2.48
C LEU A 80 4.37 -16.47 1.41
N GLN A 81 4.03 -16.30 0.14
CA GLN A 81 5.00 -16.18 -0.95
C GLN A 81 5.95 -14.98 -0.74
N ALA A 82 5.42 -13.83 -0.32
CA ALA A 82 6.22 -12.65 0.00
C ALA A 82 7.20 -12.92 1.16
N TRP A 83 6.77 -13.63 2.20
CA TRP A 83 7.66 -14.01 3.30
C TRP A 83 8.71 -15.04 2.89
N GLN A 84 8.35 -16.03 2.09
CA GLN A 84 9.30 -17.01 1.55
C GLN A 84 10.37 -16.31 0.70
N HIS A 85 9.97 -15.35 -0.13
CA HIS A 85 10.92 -14.51 -0.88
C HIS A 85 11.82 -13.69 0.05
N SER A 86 11.26 -13.07 1.08
CA SER A 86 12.02 -12.32 2.08
C SER A 86 13.02 -13.21 2.84
N CYS A 87 12.76 -14.51 2.96
CA CYS A 87 13.67 -15.47 3.58
C CYS A 87 14.89 -15.84 2.71
N THR A 88 15.03 -15.29 1.49
CA THR A 88 16.29 -15.40 0.71
C THR A 88 17.39 -14.51 1.26
N ALA A 89 17.02 -13.31 1.79
CA ALA A 89 17.91 -12.39 2.49
C ALA A 89 17.15 -11.76 3.68
N PRO A 90 16.93 -12.53 4.77
CA PRO A 90 16.00 -12.16 5.81
C PRO A 90 16.49 -11.01 6.67
N PRO A 91 15.64 -10.00 6.98
CA PRO A 91 15.91 -9.06 8.04
C PRO A 91 15.98 -9.78 9.39
N ALA A 92 16.74 -9.23 10.34
CA ALA A 92 17.00 -9.87 11.65
C ALA A 92 15.73 -10.33 12.39
N ALA A 93 14.65 -9.55 12.32
CA ALA A 93 13.37 -9.88 12.95
C ALA A 93 12.70 -11.13 12.35
N LEU A 94 12.88 -11.39 11.04
CA LEU A 94 12.26 -12.50 10.32
C LEU A 94 13.14 -13.75 10.30
N ALA A 95 14.46 -13.61 10.42
CA ALA A 95 15.44 -14.67 10.23
C ALA A 95 15.11 -15.93 11.03
N ARG A 96 14.70 -15.79 12.29
CA ARG A 96 14.35 -16.91 13.17
C ARG A 96 13.09 -17.69 12.73
N LEU A 97 12.19 -17.04 11.99
CA LEU A 97 10.94 -17.65 11.52
C LEU A 97 11.09 -18.32 10.14
N CYS A 98 12.17 -18.04 9.41
CA CYS A 98 12.36 -18.53 8.06
C CYS A 98 12.38 -20.06 7.91
N PRO A 99 12.92 -20.87 8.84
CA PRO A 99 12.80 -22.33 8.76
C PRO A 99 11.34 -22.79 8.72
N ASP A 100 10.47 -22.18 9.52
CA ASP A 100 9.05 -22.52 9.58
C ASP A 100 8.30 -22.00 8.35
N ILE A 101 8.55 -20.77 7.93
CA ILE A 101 7.98 -20.16 6.73
C ILE A 101 8.26 -21.02 5.48
N ARG A 102 9.46 -21.56 5.35
CA ARG A 102 9.80 -22.45 4.23
C ARG A 102 9.02 -23.77 4.28
N ARG A 103 8.78 -24.32 5.48
CA ARG A 103 7.98 -25.54 5.67
C ARG A 103 6.51 -25.37 5.32
N LEU A 104 5.99 -24.13 5.46
CA LEU A 104 4.61 -23.79 5.08
C LEU A 104 4.36 -23.79 3.56
N GLY A 105 5.36 -23.99 2.72
CA GLY A 105 5.19 -23.95 1.26
C GLY A 105 4.18 -24.95 0.68
N LEU A 106 3.87 -26.04 1.42
CA LEU A 106 2.85 -27.04 1.08
C LEU A 106 1.63 -26.98 2.01
N ALA A 107 1.55 -25.98 2.87
CA ALA A 107 0.47 -25.85 3.84
C ALA A 107 -0.83 -25.36 3.17
N ASN A 108 -1.96 -25.81 3.68
CA ASN A 108 -3.25 -25.27 3.30
C ASN A 108 -3.55 -23.94 4.04
N THR A 109 -4.57 -23.24 3.59
CA THR A 109 -5.00 -21.94 4.16
C THR A 109 -5.14 -21.98 5.69
N ALA A 110 -5.78 -23.01 6.23
CA ALA A 110 -6.00 -23.14 7.68
C ALA A 110 -4.69 -23.29 8.46
N GLN A 111 -3.74 -24.05 7.92
CA GLN A 111 -2.42 -24.23 8.54
C GLN A 111 -1.60 -22.93 8.52
N ILE A 112 -1.69 -22.13 7.46
CA ILE A 112 -1.02 -20.83 7.36
C ILE A 112 -1.61 -19.85 8.38
N TRP A 113 -2.94 -19.76 8.46
CA TRP A 113 -3.61 -18.93 9.45
C TRP A 113 -3.29 -19.32 10.88
N HIS A 114 -3.29 -20.63 11.19
CA HIS A 114 -2.91 -21.12 12.49
C HIS A 114 -1.47 -20.76 12.86
N TRP A 115 -0.55 -20.88 11.90
CA TRP A 115 0.85 -20.48 12.12
C TRP A 115 0.97 -18.99 12.39
N LEU A 116 0.25 -18.14 11.63
CA LEU A 116 0.23 -16.71 11.84
C LEU A 116 -0.27 -16.33 13.25
N GLN A 117 -1.41 -16.92 13.65
CA GLN A 117 -1.97 -16.66 14.97
C GLN A 117 -1.03 -17.12 16.12
N THR A 118 -0.21 -18.13 15.88
CA THR A 118 0.74 -18.64 16.87
C THR A 118 2.01 -17.79 16.98
N HIS A 119 2.47 -17.21 15.88
CA HIS A 119 3.79 -16.58 15.82
C HIS A 119 3.75 -15.05 15.68
N MET A 120 2.59 -14.47 15.39
CA MET A 120 2.46 -13.04 15.14
C MET A 120 1.32 -12.42 15.97
N GLN A 121 1.51 -11.18 16.35
CA GLN A 121 0.51 -10.36 17.02
C GLN A 121 0.23 -9.12 16.15
N PRO A 122 -1.00 -8.87 15.72
CA PRO A 122 -1.32 -7.65 14.98
C PRO A 122 -1.37 -6.44 15.91
N TYR A 123 -0.92 -5.31 15.39
CA TYR A 123 -0.94 -4.03 16.11
C TYR A 123 -1.52 -2.93 15.21
N ARG A 124 -2.41 -2.13 15.78
CA ARG A 124 -2.80 -0.85 15.21
C ARG A 124 -1.78 0.21 15.59
N VAL A 125 -1.17 0.84 14.60
CA VAL A 125 -0.23 1.93 14.82
C VAL A 125 -0.99 3.24 14.90
N GLU A 126 -0.80 3.97 15.99
CA GLU A 126 -1.44 5.25 16.26
C GLU A 126 -0.37 6.33 16.50
N ASP A 127 -0.68 7.58 16.19
CA ASP A 127 0.08 8.71 16.69
C ASP A 127 -0.22 8.95 18.19
N HIS A 128 0.42 9.95 18.78
CA HIS A 128 0.21 10.27 20.21
C HIS A 128 -1.18 10.82 20.53
N SER A 129 -1.95 11.24 19.52
CA SER A 129 -3.35 11.67 19.66
C SER A 129 -4.36 10.54 19.51
N GLY A 130 -3.90 9.33 19.19
CA GLY A 130 -4.74 8.15 18.95
C GLY A 130 -5.24 8.03 17.52
N ASN A 131 -4.74 8.85 16.57
CA ASN A 131 -5.09 8.75 15.17
C ASN A 131 -4.33 7.61 14.50
N SER A 132 -5.05 6.69 13.85
CA SER A 132 -4.50 5.52 13.14
C SER A 132 -4.51 5.67 11.61
N ASN A 133 -4.87 6.83 11.08
CA ASN A 133 -4.85 7.08 9.66
C ASN A 133 -3.40 7.30 9.18
N GLY A 134 -2.95 6.50 8.24
CA GLY A 134 -1.65 6.61 7.61
C GLY A 134 -1.75 7.11 6.17
N MET A 135 -0.59 7.30 5.55
CA MET A 135 -0.47 7.60 4.13
C MET A 135 0.11 6.38 3.42
N LEU A 136 -0.59 5.88 2.41
CA LEU A 136 -0.06 4.86 1.50
C LEU A 136 0.48 5.56 0.26
N THR A 137 1.75 5.30 -0.06
CA THR A 137 2.36 5.72 -1.33
C THR A 137 2.65 4.49 -2.17
N ALA A 138 2.39 4.58 -3.47
CA ALA A 138 2.72 3.53 -4.41
C ALA A 138 3.69 4.06 -5.47
N TYR A 139 4.61 3.22 -5.90
CA TYR A 139 5.53 3.50 -6.98
C TYR A 139 5.16 2.58 -8.16
N TYR A 140 5.16 3.16 -9.33
CA TYR A 140 4.98 2.43 -10.56
C TYR A 140 6.30 2.36 -11.31
N GLU A 141 6.76 1.16 -11.59
CA GLU A 141 7.97 0.90 -12.38
C GLU A 141 7.56 0.38 -13.76
N PRO A 142 7.39 1.25 -14.76
CA PRO A 142 7.00 0.83 -16.09
C PRO A 142 8.14 0.13 -16.81
N PHE A 143 7.82 -0.94 -17.51
CA PHE A 143 8.75 -1.57 -18.45
C PHE A 143 8.57 -0.95 -19.85
N PHE A 144 9.67 -0.45 -20.41
CA PHE A 144 9.70 0.09 -21.76
C PHE A 144 10.68 -0.69 -22.63
N ASN A 145 10.26 -0.95 -23.87
CA ASN A 145 11.22 -1.38 -24.88
C ASN A 145 12.13 -0.20 -25.25
N ALA A 146 13.41 -0.45 -25.34
CA ALA A 146 14.40 0.56 -25.71
C ALA A 146 15.42 -0.02 -26.69
N GLN A 147 16.06 0.85 -27.48
CA GLN A 147 17.15 0.45 -28.37
C GLN A 147 18.32 1.46 -28.27
N ARG A 148 19.50 1.03 -28.71
CA ARG A 148 20.71 1.85 -28.60
C ARG A 148 20.81 2.94 -29.66
N GLN A 149 20.17 2.77 -30.79
CA GLN A 149 20.18 3.75 -31.89
C GLN A 149 18.80 4.36 -32.04
N PRO A 150 18.71 5.67 -32.26
CA PRO A 150 17.42 6.31 -32.49
C PRO A 150 16.82 5.88 -33.85
N ASP A 151 15.50 5.81 -33.90
CA ASP A 151 14.70 5.65 -35.10
C ASP A 151 13.40 6.46 -34.99
N PRO A 152 12.50 6.44 -35.99
CA PRO A 152 11.25 7.19 -35.91
C PRO A 152 10.33 6.82 -34.73
N VAL A 153 10.49 5.63 -34.11
CA VAL A 153 9.73 5.17 -32.95
C VAL A 153 10.46 5.53 -31.65
N PHE A 154 11.76 5.18 -31.56
CA PHE A 154 12.58 5.41 -30.36
C PHE A 154 13.37 6.72 -30.52
N ARG A 155 12.69 7.84 -30.31
CA ARG A 155 13.24 9.19 -30.52
C ARG A 155 13.75 9.88 -29.27
N TYR A 156 13.27 9.45 -28.09
CA TYR A 156 13.59 10.10 -26.82
C TYR A 156 14.77 9.39 -26.15
N PRO A 157 15.88 10.08 -25.87
CA PRO A 157 17.04 9.47 -25.25
C PRO A 157 16.81 9.22 -23.76
N LEU A 158 17.31 8.07 -23.28
CA LEU A 158 17.52 7.80 -21.87
C LEU A 158 19.02 7.88 -21.60
N TYR A 159 19.40 8.81 -20.73
CA TYR A 159 20.79 9.01 -20.38
C TYR A 159 21.21 8.07 -19.24
N ALA A 160 22.46 7.59 -19.32
CA ALA A 160 23.07 6.90 -18.18
C ALA A 160 23.31 7.89 -17.03
N ALA A 161 23.41 7.37 -15.81
CA ALA A 161 23.79 8.18 -14.68
C ALA A 161 25.15 8.88 -14.95
N PRO A 162 25.29 10.16 -14.58
CA PRO A 162 26.57 10.87 -14.73
C PRO A 162 27.70 10.18 -13.97
N VAL A 163 28.91 10.23 -14.54
CA VAL A 163 30.09 9.67 -13.88
C VAL A 163 30.32 10.33 -12.52
N GLY A 164 30.58 9.54 -11.51
CA GLY A 164 30.85 10.02 -10.16
C GLY A 164 29.62 10.24 -9.29
N VAL A 165 28.41 9.91 -9.80
CA VAL A 165 27.16 10.03 -9.02
C VAL A 165 27.04 8.95 -7.93
N GLU A 166 27.75 7.84 -8.03
CA GLU A 166 27.66 6.70 -7.11
C GLU A 166 28.02 7.07 -5.65
N GLY A 167 28.83 8.10 -5.46
CA GLY A 167 29.24 8.61 -4.14
C GLY A 167 28.31 9.66 -3.54
N PHE A 168 27.35 10.15 -4.32
CA PHE A 168 26.42 11.19 -3.88
C PHE A 168 25.15 10.59 -3.22
N GLY A 169 24.60 11.29 -2.29
CA GLY A 169 23.34 10.90 -1.63
C GLY A 169 23.45 10.60 -0.15
N LYS A 170 24.58 10.09 0.36
CA LYS A 170 24.76 9.83 1.81
C LYS A 170 25.47 10.94 2.57
N ARG A 171 26.35 11.70 1.92
CA ARG A 171 27.20 12.73 2.57
C ARG A 171 27.09 14.12 1.94
N LYS A 172 26.71 14.20 0.67
CA LYS A 172 26.59 15.46 -0.06
C LYS A 172 25.57 15.28 -1.19
N PRO A 173 24.48 16.06 -1.23
CA PRO A 173 23.58 16.03 -2.37
C PRO A 173 24.33 16.49 -3.62
N TRP A 174 24.07 15.83 -4.75
CA TRP A 174 24.72 16.14 -6.03
C TRP A 174 24.28 17.49 -6.56
N LEU A 175 23.01 17.60 -6.90
CA LEU A 175 22.35 18.83 -7.35
C LEU A 175 20.99 18.95 -6.66
N SER A 176 20.52 20.17 -6.44
CA SER A 176 19.13 20.39 -6.04
C SER A 176 18.21 20.15 -7.24
N ARG A 177 16.92 19.92 -6.95
CA ARG A 177 15.92 19.76 -8.01
C ARG A 177 15.91 20.94 -8.99
N GLN A 178 16.00 22.17 -8.46
CA GLN A 178 16.07 23.39 -9.28
C GLN A 178 17.30 23.50 -10.18
N GLN A 179 18.39 22.79 -9.86
CA GLN A 179 19.61 22.75 -10.68
C GLN A 179 19.56 21.66 -11.75
N ILE A 180 18.62 20.70 -11.63
CA ILE A 180 18.41 19.61 -12.60
C ILE A 180 17.34 20.01 -13.63
N GLU A 181 16.35 20.78 -13.27
CA GLU A 181 15.29 21.33 -14.12
C GLU A 181 15.76 22.58 -14.87
#